data_5468e9545b621d8100623ca4fb80d430
#
_entry.id   5468e9545b621d8100623ca4fb80d430
#
_cell.length_a   1.000
_cell.length_b   1.000
_cell.length_c   1.000
_cell.angle_alpha   90.00
_cell.angle_beta   90.00
_cell.angle_gamma   90.00
#
_symmetry.space_group_name_H-M   'P 1'
#
loop_
_entity.id
_entity.type
_entity.pdbx_description
1 polymer ?
#
loop_
_entity_poly.entity_id
_entity_poly.type
_entity_poly.pdbx_seq_one_letter_code
_entity_poly.pdbx_strand_id
1 'polypeptide(L)'
;METLRQETDQPYRVLSPLLGLPYPTFMRWRGRVGRGEEAVRLRGPRPPALDREQEETIAREIARLRHGRVRTAGTGALCRMWRGRVSRREIGNRVRELRRELQRRKRRALNRVQWAMPRAVWAMDDMGTSRNGKIHHVRDAASRYDLTLLPATSLPGKEVARNLEELIELHGPPLVVKRDNGSNLNDKAVNEVLRRHSIIPLNSPPRYPRYNGQIERGQGEVKGELDAFPTEVPIFSPEGKERLGWVKETLARRPRPCLGGGTPDGVFQAGQGRMAWYTQDRRLSALEHIEQMSAAIIEREGIRTKRGVAAAWRRAVETWLLQEGIITIERGESVTPFPSISVS
;
A
#
# COMPACT_ATOMS: atom_id res chain seq x y z
N MET A 1 16.34 46.60 -17.90
CA MET A 1 17.17 45.38 -17.82
C MET A 1 18.43 45.46 -18.65
N GLU A 2 18.39 45.81 -19.95
CA GLU A 2 19.61 46.01 -20.75
C GLU A 2 20.44 47.17 -20.18
N THR A 3 19.82 48.30 -19.89
CA THR A 3 20.45 49.45 -19.24
C THR A 3 21.08 49.10 -17.90
N LEU A 4 20.34 48.39 -17.00
CA LEU A 4 20.84 47.96 -15.72
C LEU A 4 22.04 46.99 -15.85
N ARG A 5 22.04 46.15 -16.87
CA ARG A 5 23.19 45.27 -17.13
C ARG A 5 24.41 46.07 -17.57
N GLN A 6 24.24 47.07 -18.41
CA GLN A 6 25.33 47.95 -18.86
C GLN A 6 25.91 48.77 -17.69
N GLU A 7 25.06 49.24 -16.79
CA GLU A 7 25.47 50.02 -15.63
C GLU A 7 26.11 49.21 -14.51
N THR A 8 25.67 47.93 -14.32
CA THR A 8 26.09 47.12 -13.17
C THR A 8 27.04 46.00 -13.52
N ASP A 9 27.25 45.73 -14.80
CA ASP A 9 27.98 44.57 -15.33
C ASP A 9 27.50 43.19 -14.76
N GLN A 10 26.27 43.17 -14.23
CA GLN A 10 25.72 41.96 -13.63
C GLN A 10 24.95 41.11 -14.65
N PRO A 11 25.03 39.80 -14.59
CA PRO A 11 24.30 38.93 -15.50
C PRO A 11 22.78 38.96 -15.22
N TYR A 12 21.96 38.82 -16.26
CA TYR A 12 20.49 38.83 -16.15
C TYR A 12 19.93 37.84 -15.12
N ARG A 13 20.64 36.76 -14.85
CA ARG A 13 20.28 35.78 -13.84
C ARG A 13 20.26 36.36 -12.43
N VAL A 14 21.11 37.34 -12.18
CA VAL A 14 21.17 38.10 -10.91
C VAL A 14 20.17 39.25 -10.90
N LEU A 15 20.09 39.99 -11.98
CA LEU A 15 19.24 41.18 -12.06
C LEU A 15 17.73 40.89 -12.10
N SER A 16 17.32 39.78 -12.77
CA SER A 16 15.89 39.52 -12.95
C SER A 16 15.13 39.20 -11.64
N PRO A 17 15.68 38.46 -10.67
CA PRO A 17 15.05 38.27 -9.38
C PRO A 17 14.96 39.53 -8.55
N LEU A 18 15.95 40.42 -8.63
CA LEU A 18 15.96 41.73 -7.94
C LEU A 18 14.82 42.63 -8.38
N LEU A 19 14.37 42.47 -9.63
CA LEU A 19 13.21 43.18 -10.18
C LEU A 19 11.88 42.39 -10.03
N GLY A 20 11.87 41.33 -9.24
CA GLY A 20 10.67 40.51 -9.05
C GLY A 20 10.28 39.67 -10.28
N LEU A 21 11.18 39.52 -11.26
CA LEU A 21 10.93 38.81 -12.50
C LEU A 21 11.65 37.43 -12.48
N PRO A 22 10.93 36.30 -12.57
CA PRO A 22 11.59 34.99 -12.73
C PRO A 22 12.47 35.00 -14.00
N TYR A 23 13.73 34.60 -13.85
CA TYR A 23 14.70 34.60 -14.96
C TYR A 23 14.21 33.88 -16.24
N PRO A 24 13.55 32.72 -16.20
CA PRO A 24 13.01 32.09 -17.40
C PRO A 24 11.92 32.90 -18.08
N THR A 25 11.15 33.71 -17.34
CA THR A 25 10.12 34.58 -17.88
C THR A 25 10.77 35.77 -18.60
N PHE A 26 11.78 36.38 -17.98
CA PHE A 26 12.54 37.45 -18.60
C PHE A 26 13.22 36.98 -19.90
N MET A 27 13.89 35.85 -19.91
CA MET A 27 14.57 35.31 -21.11
C MET A 27 13.57 35.02 -22.25
N ARG A 28 12.38 34.59 -21.94
CA ARG A 28 11.28 34.39 -22.90
C ARG A 28 10.83 35.73 -23.51
N TRP A 29 10.65 36.71 -22.66
CA TRP A 29 10.27 38.09 -23.14
C TRP A 29 11.35 38.70 -24.02
N ARG A 30 12.62 38.60 -23.60
CA ARG A 30 13.77 39.06 -24.38
C ARG A 30 13.85 38.39 -25.76
N GLY A 31 13.69 37.10 -25.80
CA GLY A 31 13.69 36.35 -27.07
C GLY A 31 12.55 36.72 -28.00
N ARG A 32 11.41 37.17 -27.44
CA ARG A 32 10.28 37.69 -28.26
C ARG A 32 10.56 39.11 -28.80
N VAL A 33 11.02 39.99 -27.95
CA VAL A 33 11.41 41.34 -28.37
C VAL A 33 12.50 41.30 -29.44
N GLY A 34 13.49 40.38 -29.29
CA GLY A 34 14.52 40.19 -30.29
C GLY A 34 14.02 39.67 -31.66
N ARG A 35 12.79 39.16 -31.72
CA ARG A 35 12.08 38.79 -32.96
C ARG A 35 11.08 39.87 -33.44
N GLY A 36 11.10 41.02 -32.83
CA GLY A 36 10.14 42.09 -33.15
C GLY A 36 8.71 41.86 -32.62
N GLU A 37 8.54 40.93 -31.67
CA GLU A 37 7.25 40.65 -31.05
C GLU A 37 7.11 41.45 -29.73
N GLU A 38 5.86 41.66 -29.28
CA GLU A 38 5.61 42.24 -27.97
C GLU A 38 6.14 41.30 -26.84
N ALA A 39 6.81 41.88 -25.84
CA ALA A 39 7.36 41.13 -24.70
C ALA A 39 6.27 40.32 -24.00
N VAL A 40 5.13 40.89 -23.73
CA VAL A 40 3.98 40.29 -23.08
C VAL A 40 2.84 40.13 -24.08
N ARG A 41 2.44 38.89 -24.37
CA ARG A 41 1.21 38.63 -25.12
C ARG A 41 0.01 38.88 -24.22
N LEU A 42 -0.93 39.65 -24.68
CA LEU A 42 -2.25 39.70 -24.07
C LEU A 42 -2.82 38.28 -24.02
N ARG A 43 -3.39 37.91 -22.89
CA ARG A 43 -4.10 36.60 -22.80
C ARG A 43 -5.25 36.65 -23.80
N GLY A 44 -5.27 35.73 -24.71
CA GLY A 44 -6.42 35.51 -25.58
C GLY A 44 -7.71 35.27 -24.78
N PRO A 45 -8.87 35.33 -25.44
CA PRO A 45 -10.14 35.05 -24.78
C PRO A 45 -10.08 33.73 -24.06
N ARG A 46 -10.74 33.62 -22.89
CA ARG A 46 -10.82 32.35 -22.16
C ARG A 46 -11.47 31.33 -23.08
N PRO A 47 -10.86 30.14 -23.24
CA PRO A 47 -11.52 29.08 -23.99
C PRO A 47 -12.88 28.78 -23.34
N PRO A 48 -13.90 28.41 -24.11
CA PRO A 48 -15.20 28.07 -23.57
C PRO A 48 -15.08 26.92 -22.57
N ALA A 49 -15.91 26.93 -21.53
CA ALA A 49 -16.02 25.83 -20.59
C ALA A 49 -16.44 24.52 -21.30
N LEU A 50 -16.19 23.39 -20.67
CA LEU A 50 -16.72 22.11 -21.15
C LEU A 50 -18.26 22.17 -21.16
N ASP A 51 -18.85 21.81 -22.27
CA ASP A 51 -20.30 21.60 -22.33
C ASP A 51 -20.70 20.25 -21.70
N ARG A 52 -21.98 20.04 -21.50
CA ARG A 52 -22.53 18.85 -20.86
C ARG A 52 -22.16 17.56 -21.61
N GLU A 53 -22.23 17.55 -22.93
CA GLU A 53 -21.89 16.38 -23.75
C GLU A 53 -20.40 16.01 -23.61
N GLN A 54 -19.53 17.01 -23.59
CA GLN A 54 -18.09 16.82 -23.37
C GLN A 54 -17.78 16.28 -21.98
N GLU A 55 -18.46 16.78 -20.94
CA GLU A 55 -18.33 16.26 -19.59
C GLU A 55 -18.78 14.80 -19.46
N GLU A 56 -19.94 14.47 -20.05
CA GLU A 56 -20.48 13.12 -20.08
C GLU A 56 -19.56 12.17 -20.84
N THR A 57 -18.98 12.61 -21.95
CA THR A 57 -18.01 11.82 -22.73
C THR A 57 -16.75 11.54 -21.92
N ILE A 58 -16.19 12.54 -21.23
CA ILE A 58 -15.04 12.36 -20.34
C ILE A 58 -15.39 11.36 -19.22
N ALA A 59 -16.56 11.51 -18.60
CA ALA A 59 -17.00 10.63 -17.54
C ALA A 59 -17.16 9.18 -18.02
N ARG A 60 -17.77 8.96 -19.19
CA ARG A 60 -17.89 7.64 -19.84
C ARG A 60 -16.53 7.00 -20.11
N GLU A 61 -15.61 7.73 -20.70
CA GLU A 61 -14.26 7.23 -20.99
C GLU A 61 -13.46 6.88 -19.74
N ILE A 62 -13.61 7.66 -18.66
CA ILE A 62 -12.97 7.36 -17.38
C ILE A 62 -13.60 6.14 -16.72
N ALA A 63 -14.92 5.98 -16.78
CA ALA A 63 -15.64 4.83 -16.23
C ALA A 63 -15.29 3.53 -16.95
N ARG A 64 -15.02 3.57 -18.26
CA ARG A 64 -14.59 2.41 -19.06
C ARG A 64 -13.20 1.90 -18.70
N LEU A 65 -12.38 2.68 -17.98
CA LEU A 65 -11.05 2.27 -17.53
C LEU A 65 -11.16 1.18 -16.43
N ARG A 66 -11.65 0.01 -16.79
CA ARG A 66 -11.60 -1.17 -15.93
C ARG A 66 -10.19 -1.73 -15.89
N HIS A 67 -9.60 -1.76 -14.69
CA HIS A 67 -8.38 -2.51 -14.37
C HIS A 67 -7.07 -2.10 -15.08
N GLY A 68 -6.92 -0.87 -15.54
CA GLY A 68 -5.60 -0.34 -15.93
C GLY A 68 -5.01 -0.85 -17.24
N ARG A 69 -5.68 -1.74 -17.99
CA ARG A 69 -5.06 -2.42 -19.14
C ARG A 69 -5.20 -1.73 -20.50
N VAL A 70 -6.26 -0.98 -20.76
CA VAL A 70 -6.42 -0.29 -22.05
C VAL A 70 -7.03 1.10 -21.82
N ARG A 71 -6.34 2.14 -22.21
CA ARG A 71 -6.88 3.50 -22.27
C ARG A 71 -7.48 3.69 -23.65
N THR A 72 -8.78 3.67 -23.76
CA THR A 72 -9.49 3.92 -25.04
C THR A 72 -9.36 5.37 -25.48
N ALA A 73 -9.38 6.34 -24.53
CA ALA A 73 -9.08 7.73 -24.81
C ALA A 73 -8.35 8.39 -23.62
N GLY A 74 -7.15 8.89 -23.85
CA GLY A 74 -6.42 9.75 -22.90
C GLY A 74 -6.69 11.22 -23.18
N THR A 75 -6.21 12.10 -22.29
CA THR A 75 -6.34 13.56 -22.43
C THR A 75 -5.94 14.04 -23.84
N GLY A 76 -4.91 13.45 -24.44
CA GLY A 76 -4.48 13.78 -25.80
C GLY A 76 -5.48 13.39 -26.89
N ALA A 77 -6.18 12.27 -26.75
CA ALA A 77 -7.21 11.85 -27.70
C ALA A 77 -8.46 12.72 -27.59
N LEU A 78 -8.91 12.99 -26.36
CA LEU A 78 -10.02 13.90 -26.08
C LEU A 78 -9.74 15.31 -26.60
N CYS A 79 -8.50 15.81 -26.43
CA CYS A 79 -8.11 17.11 -27.00
C CYS A 79 -8.16 17.12 -28.53
N ARG A 80 -7.84 16.01 -29.19
CA ARG A 80 -7.95 15.91 -30.66
C ARG A 80 -9.39 15.88 -31.12
N MET A 81 -10.28 15.20 -30.40
CA MET A 81 -11.73 15.16 -30.72
C MET A 81 -12.35 16.57 -30.71
N TRP A 82 -11.92 17.41 -29.76
CA TRP A 82 -12.48 18.76 -29.58
C TRP A 82 -11.50 19.88 -29.92
N ARG A 83 -10.63 19.65 -30.90
CA ARG A 83 -9.60 20.61 -31.32
C ARG A 83 -10.16 21.99 -31.60
N GLY A 84 -9.67 23.01 -30.87
CA GLY A 84 -10.11 24.39 -31.01
C GLY A 84 -11.38 24.76 -30.24
N ARG A 85 -12.15 23.80 -29.67
CA ARG A 85 -13.37 24.06 -28.91
C ARG A 85 -13.12 24.16 -27.40
N VAL A 86 -12.18 23.37 -26.87
CA VAL A 86 -11.87 23.32 -25.43
C VAL A 86 -10.36 23.30 -25.21
N SER A 87 -9.88 23.96 -24.16
CA SER A 87 -8.46 23.95 -23.85
C SER A 87 -8.00 22.58 -23.32
N ARG A 88 -6.78 22.18 -23.70
CA ARG A 88 -6.14 20.98 -23.19
C ARG A 88 -6.04 21.00 -21.65
N ARG A 89 -5.85 22.18 -21.06
CA ARG A 89 -5.75 22.39 -19.61
C ARG A 89 -7.06 22.03 -18.92
N GLU A 90 -8.18 22.46 -19.47
CA GLU A 90 -9.51 22.24 -18.92
C GLU A 90 -9.90 20.77 -18.99
N ILE A 91 -9.74 20.13 -20.15
CA ILE A 91 -9.91 18.67 -20.29
C ILE A 91 -9.01 17.92 -19.29
N GLY A 92 -7.75 18.31 -19.16
CA GLY A 92 -6.81 17.69 -18.23
C GLY A 92 -7.19 17.87 -16.76
N ASN A 93 -7.75 19.02 -16.39
CA ASN A 93 -8.26 19.31 -15.04
C ASN A 93 -9.46 18.40 -14.74
N ARG A 94 -10.44 18.35 -15.64
CA ARG A 94 -11.65 17.53 -15.45
C ARG A 94 -11.35 16.03 -15.39
N VAL A 95 -10.46 15.55 -16.26
CA VAL A 95 -9.98 14.15 -16.22
C VAL A 95 -9.34 13.82 -14.86
N ARG A 96 -8.52 14.72 -14.31
CA ARG A 96 -7.88 14.52 -13.00
C ARG A 96 -8.90 14.49 -11.86
N GLU A 97 -9.86 15.42 -11.90
CA GLU A 97 -10.92 15.52 -10.91
C GLU A 97 -11.78 14.24 -10.88
N LEU A 98 -12.30 13.82 -12.03
CA LEU A 98 -13.12 12.61 -12.15
C LEU A 98 -12.33 11.34 -11.75
N ARG A 99 -11.06 11.25 -12.08
CA ARG A 99 -10.19 10.15 -11.63
C ARG A 99 -10.03 10.14 -10.11
N ARG A 100 -9.83 11.31 -9.48
CA ARG A 100 -9.75 11.43 -8.02
C ARG A 100 -11.07 11.02 -7.37
N GLU A 101 -12.20 11.48 -7.92
CA GLU A 101 -13.52 11.12 -7.44
C GLU A 101 -13.78 9.62 -7.56
N LEU A 102 -13.48 9.01 -8.71
CA LEU A 102 -13.59 7.57 -8.91
C LEU A 102 -12.71 6.78 -7.93
N GLN A 103 -11.49 7.26 -7.67
CA GLN A 103 -10.61 6.64 -6.68
C GLN A 103 -11.16 6.78 -5.26
N ARG A 104 -11.72 7.95 -4.90
CA ARG A 104 -12.38 8.16 -3.59
C ARG A 104 -13.56 7.20 -3.42
N ARG A 105 -14.45 7.09 -4.43
CA ARG A 105 -15.58 6.15 -4.43
C ARG A 105 -15.11 4.71 -4.30
N LYS A 106 -14.11 4.28 -5.06
CA LYS A 106 -13.52 2.95 -4.93
C LYS A 106 -12.93 2.68 -3.55
N ARG A 107 -12.31 3.68 -2.91
CA ARG A 107 -11.77 3.54 -1.54
C ARG A 107 -12.90 3.42 -0.51
N ARG A 108 -13.98 4.19 -0.65
CA ARG A 108 -15.15 4.11 0.24
C ARG A 108 -15.89 2.78 0.13
N ALA A 109 -15.89 2.17 -1.06
CA ALA A 109 -16.49 0.86 -1.29
C ALA A 109 -15.68 -0.32 -0.73
N LEU A 110 -14.43 -0.11 -0.32
CA LEU A 110 -13.61 -1.17 0.21
C LEU A 110 -13.96 -1.43 1.67
N ASN A 111 -14.26 -2.68 1.97
CA ASN A 111 -14.29 -3.13 3.35
C ASN A 111 -12.91 -2.93 3.97
N ARG A 112 -12.88 -2.36 5.16
CA ARG A 112 -11.66 -2.18 5.94
C ARG A 112 -11.61 -3.23 7.02
N VAL A 113 -10.60 -4.09 6.97
CA VAL A 113 -10.30 -5.02 8.05
C VAL A 113 -9.42 -4.31 9.05
N GLN A 114 -9.90 -4.20 10.29
CA GLN A 114 -9.12 -3.69 11.42
C GLN A 114 -8.73 -4.88 12.30
N TRP A 115 -7.47 -4.95 12.65
CA TRP A 115 -6.92 -5.93 13.57
C TRP A 115 -6.96 -5.33 14.97
N ALA A 116 -7.80 -5.89 15.84
CA ALA A 116 -8.10 -5.30 17.14
C ALA A 116 -7.23 -5.84 18.28
N MET A 117 -6.60 -7.01 18.10
CA MET A 117 -5.87 -7.70 19.15
C MET A 117 -4.38 -7.79 18.84
N PRO A 118 -3.53 -6.99 19.51
CA PRO A 118 -2.08 -7.12 19.39
C PRO A 118 -1.59 -8.50 19.82
N ARG A 119 -0.49 -8.96 19.19
CA ARG A 119 0.14 -10.28 19.36
C ARG A 119 -0.65 -11.47 18.82
N ALA A 120 -1.96 -11.31 18.51
CA ALA A 120 -2.80 -12.42 18.07
C ALA A 120 -2.48 -12.90 16.66
N VAL A 121 -2.12 -12.00 15.76
CA VAL A 121 -1.91 -12.36 14.35
C VAL A 121 -0.58 -11.77 13.86
N TRP A 122 0.32 -12.64 13.48
CA TRP A 122 1.57 -12.25 12.82
C TRP A 122 1.44 -12.42 11.32
N ALA A 123 1.80 -11.40 10.57
CA ALA A 123 1.93 -11.46 9.12
C ALA A 123 3.40 -11.64 8.76
N MET A 124 3.71 -12.58 7.88
CA MET A 124 5.07 -12.80 7.39
C MET A 124 5.13 -12.80 5.87
N ASP A 125 6.18 -12.20 5.34
CA ASP A 125 6.43 -12.07 3.91
C ASP A 125 7.91 -11.72 3.66
N ASP A 126 8.38 -11.98 2.46
CA ASP A 126 9.74 -11.68 2.05
C ASP A 126 9.77 -10.50 1.10
N MET A 127 10.64 -9.54 1.34
CA MET A 127 10.84 -8.42 0.42
C MET A 127 12.23 -8.41 -0.19
N GLY A 128 12.31 -8.16 -1.50
CA GLY A 128 13.57 -7.86 -2.17
C GLY A 128 14.06 -6.44 -1.85
N THR A 129 15.35 -6.28 -1.78
CA THR A 129 16.00 -4.97 -1.61
C THR A 129 16.90 -4.64 -2.80
N SER A 130 17.15 -3.35 -3.04
CA SER A 130 18.17 -2.88 -3.99
C SER A 130 19.61 -3.14 -3.52
N ARG A 131 19.78 -3.70 -2.32
CA ARG A 131 21.07 -3.91 -1.62
C ARG A 131 21.52 -5.36 -1.64
N ASN A 132 21.34 -6.05 -2.76
CA ASN A 132 21.77 -7.42 -3.00
C ASN A 132 21.31 -8.41 -1.92
N GLY A 133 20.00 -8.44 -1.61
CA GLY A 133 19.46 -9.39 -0.64
C GLY A 133 17.96 -9.33 -0.50
N LYS A 134 17.47 -10.20 0.36
CA LYS A 134 16.08 -10.25 0.79
C LYS A 134 16.00 -9.95 2.29
N ILE A 135 14.87 -9.47 2.73
CA ILE A 135 14.55 -9.34 4.15
C ILE A 135 13.32 -10.18 4.41
N HIS A 136 13.42 -11.15 5.31
CA HIS A 136 12.26 -11.81 5.89
C HIS A 136 11.65 -10.89 6.92
N HIS A 137 10.39 -10.54 6.73
CA HIS A 137 9.66 -9.59 7.54
C HIS A 137 8.51 -10.28 8.25
N VAL A 138 8.54 -10.25 9.58
CA VAL A 138 7.41 -10.68 10.42
C VAL A 138 6.90 -9.48 11.20
N ARG A 139 5.60 -9.23 11.11
CA ARG A 139 4.95 -8.06 11.70
C ARG A 139 3.67 -8.43 12.42
N ASP A 140 3.47 -7.89 13.60
CA ASP A 140 2.18 -7.98 14.28
C ASP A 140 1.10 -7.16 13.56
N ALA A 141 -0.02 -7.81 13.29
CA ALA A 141 -1.07 -7.23 12.47
C ALA A 141 -1.80 -6.06 13.14
N ALA A 142 -2.00 -6.07 14.44
CA ALA A 142 -2.74 -5.03 15.15
C ALA A 142 -1.86 -3.85 15.54
N SER A 143 -0.73 -4.11 16.19
CA SER A 143 0.18 -3.06 16.68
C SER A 143 1.06 -2.43 15.59
N ARG A 144 1.24 -3.09 14.46
CA ARG A 144 2.23 -2.71 13.42
C ARG A 144 3.68 -2.84 13.89
N TYR A 145 3.92 -3.56 14.96
CA TYR A 145 5.24 -3.84 15.48
C TYR A 145 5.97 -4.86 14.59
N ASP A 146 7.15 -4.51 14.14
CA ASP A 146 8.00 -5.37 13.33
C ASP A 146 8.75 -6.32 14.28
N LEU A 147 8.33 -7.60 14.35
CA LEU A 147 8.96 -8.58 15.22
C LEU A 147 10.37 -8.89 14.75
N THR A 148 10.54 -9.07 13.43
CA THR A 148 11.86 -9.23 12.83
C THR A 148 11.96 -8.61 11.44
N LEU A 149 13.17 -8.17 11.12
CA LEU A 149 13.65 -7.80 9.79
C LEU A 149 14.94 -8.61 9.56
N LEU A 150 14.80 -9.87 9.15
CA LEU A 150 15.94 -10.79 8.99
C LEU A 150 16.51 -10.68 7.57
N PRO A 151 17.73 -10.12 7.40
CA PRO A 151 18.37 -10.04 6.09
C PRO A 151 19.00 -11.38 5.70
N ALA A 152 18.83 -11.76 4.44
CA ALA A 152 19.44 -12.98 3.90
C ALA A 152 19.68 -12.85 2.39
N THR A 153 20.64 -13.62 1.89
CA THR A 153 20.81 -13.81 0.43
C THR A 153 19.81 -14.83 -0.09
N SER A 154 19.50 -15.84 0.71
CA SER A 154 18.50 -16.86 0.47
C SER A 154 17.75 -17.17 1.76
N LEU A 155 16.49 -17.49 1.66
CA LEU A 155 15.61 -17.79 2.79
C LEU A 155 14.96 -19.16 2.60
N PRO A 156 15.69 -20.25 2.86
CA PRO A 156 15.10 -21.59 2.84
C PRO A 156 14.09 -21.76 3.99
N GLY A 157 13.10 -22.61 3.80
CA GLY A 157 12.03 -22.82 4.79
C GLY A 157 12.51 -23.19 6.18
N LYS A 158 13.64 -23.89 6.30
CA LYS A 158 14.25 -24.22 7.61
C LYS A 158 14.72 -22.96 8.37
N GLU A 159 15.24 -21.96 7.68
CA GLU A 159 15.63 -20.69 8.32
C GLU A 159 14.42 -19.87 8.73
N VAL A 160 13.37 -19.86 7.91
CA VAL A 160 12.10 -19.24 8.28
C VAL A 160 11.51 -19.91 9.52
N ALA A 161 11.54 -21.24 9.57
CA ALA A 161 11.07 -22.02 10.72
C ALA A 161 11.87 -21.71 12.00
N ARG A 162 13.22 -21.65 11.91
CA ARG A 162 14.08 -21.28 13.02
C ARG A 162 13.76 -19.87 13.52
N ASN A 163 13.66 -18.90 12.63
CA ASN A 163 13.32 -17.54 13.02
C ASN A 163 11.93 -17.46 13.68
N LEU A 164 10.97 -18.23 13.19
CA LEU A 164 9.64 -18.28 13.80
C LEU A 164 9.70 -18.86 15.22
N GLU A 165 10.48 -19.92 15.47
CA GLU A 165 10.70 -20.47 16.83
C GLU A 165 11.33 -19.45 17.75
N GLU A 166 12.40 -18.77 17.32
CA GLU A 166 13.07 -17.71 18.09
C GLU A 166 12.07 -16.59 18.49
N LEU A 167 11.18 -16.21 17.56
CA LEU A 167 10.14 -15.21 17.84
C LEU A 167 9.09 -15.72 18.82
N ILE A 168 8.73 -17.00 18.74
CA ILE A 168 7.78 -17.65 19.66
C ILE A 168 8.38 -17.74 21.07
N GLU A 169 9.63 -18.10 21.20
CA GLU A 169 10.34 -18.11 22.48
C GLU A 169 10.39 -16.73 23.12
N LEU A 170 10.65 -15.70 22.33
CA LEU A 170 10.79 -14.32 22.82
C LEU A 170 9.45 -13.67 23.17
N HIS A 171 8.42 -13.91 22.37
CA HIS A 171 7.16 -13.17 22.44
C HIS A 171 5.94 -14.01 22.81
N GLY A 172 6.09 -15.32 22.90
CA GLY A 172 4.98 -16.26 22.95
C GLY A 172 4.33 -16.49 21.57
N PRO A 173 3.63 -17.62 21.39
CA PRO A 173 3.04 -17.96 20.09
C PRO A 173 1.84 -17.08 19.76
N PRO A 174 1.70 -16.59 18.50
CA PRO A 174 0.47 -15.95 18.04
C PRO A 174 -0.67 -16.97 17.90
N LEU A 175 -1.89 -16.51 17.70
CA LEU A 175 -3.01 -17.41 17.37
C LEU A 175 -2.98 -17.80 15.88
N VAL A 176 -2.65 -16.84 15.04
CA VAL A 176 -2.65 -17.01 13.58
C VAL A 176 -1.35 -16.49 12.99
N VAL A 177 -0.77 -17.24 12.07
CA VAL A 177 0.28 -16.76 11.18
C VAL A 177 -0.31 -16.58 9.78
N LYS A 178 -0.34 -15.32 9.36
CA LYS A 178 -0.78 -14.91 8.03
C LYS A 178 0.41 -14.81 7.09
N ARG A 179 0.35 -15.51 5.96
CA ARG A 179 1.45 -15.61 5.00
C ARG A 179 0.96 -15.67 3.55
N ASP A 180 1.86 -15.41 2.62
CA ASP A 180 1.59 -15.65 1.21
C ASP A 180 1.78 -17.14 0.84
N ASN A 181 1.69 -17.46 -0.46
CA ASN A 181 1.86 -18.82 -0.94
C ASN A 181 3.31 -19.13 -1.36
N GLY A 182 4.30 -18.38 -0.89
CA GLY A 182 5.71 -18.64 -1.11
C GLY A 182 6.11 -20.04 -0.63
N SER A 183 6.94 -20.77 -1.38
CA SER A 183 7.31 -22.15 -1.06
C SER A 183 8.06 -22.25 0.26
N ASN A 184 8.93 -21.28 0.56
CA ASN A 184 9.68 -21.23 1.81
C ASN A 184 8.80 -20.93 3.02
N LEU A 185 7.79 -20.05 2.86
CA LEU A 185 6.82 -19.72 3.92
C LEU A 185 5.85 -20.89 4.19
N ASN A 186 5.64 -21.78 3.21
CA ASN A 186 4.79 -22.96 3.29
C ASN A 186 5.59 -24.28 3.40
N ASP A 187 6.87 -24.18 3.71
CA ASP A 187 7.75 -25.33 3.89
C ASP A 187 7.25 -26.25 5.03
N LYS A 188 7.62 -27.55 4.94
CA LYS A 188 7.25 -28.53 5.96
C LYS A 188 7.78 -28.13 7.35
N ALA A 189 9.00 -27.58 7.43
CA ALA A 189 9.58 -27.13 8.69
C ALA A 189 8.76 -26.01 9.32
N VAL A 190 8.31 -25.03 8.53
CA VAL A 190 7.44 -23.94 9.02
C VAL A 190 6.09 -24.49 9.49
N ASN A 191 5.48 -25.39 8.71
CA ASN A 191 4.20 -25.99 9.09
C ASN A 191 4.32 -26.84 10.36
N GLU A 192 5.46 -27.49 10.60
CA GLU A 192 5.71 -28.24 11.82
C GLU A 192 5.80 -27.34 13.05
N VAL A 193 6.44 -26.16 12.94
CA VAL A 193 6.44 -25.13 13.99
C VAL A 193 5.01 -24.70 14.31
N LEU A 194 4.22 -24.35 13.29
CA LEU A 194 2.82 -23.93 13.48
C LEU A 194 2.00 -25.01 14.19
N ARG A 195 2.15 -26.29 13.78
CA ARG A 195 1.46 -27.43 14.38
C ARG A 195 1.84 -27.62 15.84
N ARG A 196 3.15 -27.57 16.16
CA ARG A 196 3.68 -27.76 17.53
C ARG A 196 3.13 -26.76 18.51
N HIS A 197 2.97 -25.53 18.09
CA HIS A 197 2.47 -24.43 18.91
C HIS A 197 0.97 -24.16 18.73
N SER A 198 0.25 -25.04 18.02
CA SER A 198 -1.19 -24.89 17.71
C SER A 198 -1.53 -23.52 17.11
N ILE A 199 -0.69 -23.06 16.19
CA ILE A 199 -0.85 -21.80 15.47
C ILE A 199 -1.61 -22.06 14.18
N ILE A 200 -2.66 -21.29 13.94
CA ILE A 200 -3.54 -21.41 12.78
C ILE A 200 -2.88 -20.76 11.55
N PRO A 201 -2.63 -21.52 10.45
CA PRO A 201 -2.12 -20.93 9.22
C PRO A 201 -3.23 -20.20 8.45
N LEU A 202 -2.94 -18.97 8.00
CA LEU A 202 -3.84 -18.18 7.16
C LEU A 202 -3.12 -17.75 5.88
N ASN A 203 -3.27 -18.56 4.84
CA ASN A 203 -2.64 -18.30 3.55
C ASN A 203 -3.46 -17.34 2.70
N SER A 204 -2.77 -16.41 2.02
CA SER A 204 -3.39 -15.43 1.13
C SER A 204 -4.08 -16.09 -0.06
N PRO A 205 -5.23 -15.56 -0.53
CA PRO A 205 -5.84 -16.04 -1.76
C PRO A 205 -4.92 -15.79 -2.95
N PRO A 206 -4.83 -16.75 -3.90
CA PRO A 206 -4.02 -16.55 -5.09
C PRO A 206 -4.45 -15.30 -5.88
N ARG A 207 -3.47 -14.53 -6.36
CA ARG A 207 -3.68 -13.33 -7.19
C ARG A 207 -4.51 -12.23 -6.51
N TYR A 208 -4.48 -12.15 -5.20
CA TYR A 208 -5.16 -11.09 -4.45
C TYR A 208 -4.18 -10.30 -3.54
N PRO A 209 -3.32 -9.44 -4.11
CA PRO A 209 -2.28 -8.71 -3.36
C PRO A 209 -2.82 -7.91 -2.18
N ARG A 210 -4.01 -7.31 -2.32
CA ARG A 210 -4.64 -6.52 -1.24
C ARG A 210 -4.83 -7.28 0.08
N TYR A 211 -4.84 -8.61 0.04
CA TYR A 211 -4.94 -9.42 1.24
C TYR A 211 -3.73 -9.22 2.16
N ASN A 212 -2.54 -9.02 1.59
CA ASN A 212 -1.29 -8.77 2.31
C ASN A 212 -0.94 -7.28 2.45
N GLY A 213 -1.84 -6.37 2.05
CA GLY A 213 -1.58 -4.94 2.00
C GLY A 213 -1.07 -4.29 3.30
N GLN A 214 -1.22 -4.97 4.43
CA GLN A 214 -0.70 -4.50 5.71
C GLN A 214 0.80 -4.72 5.84
N ILE A 215 1.29 -5.92 5.55
CA ILE A 215 2.72 -6.20 5.59
C ILE A 215 3.43 -5.51 4.43
N GLU A 216 2.81 -5.45 3.23
CA GLU A 216 3.33 -4.69 2.09
C GLU A 216 3.55 -3.21 2.42
N ARG A 217 2.62 -2.59 3.17
CA ARG A 217 2.81 -1.22 3.66
C ARG A 217 3.98 -1.12 4.63
N GLY A 218 4.13 -2.09 5.55
CA GLY A 218 5.27 -2.17 6.45
C GLY A 218 6.59 -2.30 5.70
N GLN A 219 6.63 -3.14 4.68
CA GLN A 219 7.80 -3.25 3.80
C GLN A 219 8.13 -1.94 3.10
N GLY A 220 7.11 -1.18 2.67
CA GLY A 220 7.30 0.17 2.11
C GLY A 220 7.88 1.15 3.12
N GLU A 221 7.46 1.09 4.40
CA GLU A 221 8.02 1.90 5.48
C GLU A 221 9.50 1.54 5.74
N VAL A 222 9.81 0.25 5.84
CA VAL A 222 11.20 -0.23 6.02
C VAL A 222 12.09 0.21 4.87
N LYS A 223 11.63 0.09 3.61
CA LYS A 223 12.38 0.56 2.44
C LYS A 223 12.62 2.06 2.50
N GLY A 224 11.60 2.84 2.84
CA GLY A 224 11.72 4.29 2.96
C GLY A 224 12.75 4.74 4.01
N GLU A 225 12.84 4.05 5.14
CA GLU A 225 13.88 4.32 6.15
C GLU A 225 15.27 3.86 5.68
N LEU A 226 15.35 2.72 4.99
CA LEU A 226 16.62 2.23 4.43
C LEU A 226 17.17 3.14 3.32
N ASP A 227 16.30 3.82 2.55
CA ASP A 227 16.71 4.74 1.49
C ASP A 227 17.46 5.97 2.03
N ALA A 228 17.37 6.26 3.33
CA ALA A 228 18.16 7.30 4.00
C ALA A 228 19.66 6.93 4.15
N PHE A 229 20.03 5.65 3.95
CA PHE A 229 21.41 5.17 4.06
C PHE A 229 22.03 4.92 2.67
N PRO A 230 23.38 4.97 2.55
CA PRO A 230 24.09 4.62 1.33
C PRO A 230 23.72 3.22 0.81
N THR A 231 23.57 3.06 -0.50
CA THR A 231 23.10 1.82 -1.12
C THR A 231 24.17 0.75 -1.29
N GLU A 232 25.44 1.12 -1.18
CA GLU A 232 26.59 0.24 -1.41
C GLU A 232 26.78 -0.81 -0.31
N VAL A 233 26.17 -0.60 0.87
CA VAL A 233 26.29 -1.52 1.99
C VAL A 233 25.32 -2.69 1.82
N PRO A 234 25.82 -3.93 1.66
CA PRO A 234 24.97 -5.11 1.57
C PRO A 234 24.13 -5.29 2.83
N ILE A 235 22.84 -5.63 2.65
CA ILE A 235 21.90 -5.71 3.76
C ILE A 235 22.24 -6.78 4.80
N PHE A 236 22.94 -7.83 4.40
CA PHE A 236 23.35 -8.95 5.26
C PHE A 236 24.74 -8.77 5.91
N SER A 237 25.47 -7.69 5.58
CA SER A 237 26.72 -7.33 6.27
C SER A 237 26.44 -6.94 7.72
N PRO A 238 27.46 -6.96 8.63
CA PRO A 238 27.30 -6.47 10.00
C PRO A 238 26.68 -5.08 10.07
N GLU A 239 27.18 -4.16 9.25
CA GLU A 239 26.68 -2.78 9.16
C GLU A 239 25.22 -2.74 8.61
N GLY A 240 24.89 -3.57 7.60
CA GLY A 240 23.53 -3.67 7.09
C GLY A 240 22.54 -4.19 8.11
N LYS A 241 22.95 -5.16 8.95
CA LYS A 241 22.16 -5.67 10.07
C LYS A 241 21.94 -4.62 11.16
N GLU A 242 22.97 -3.86 11.50
CA GLU A 242 22.88 -2.74 12.46
C GLU A 242 21.88 -1.68 11.97
N ARG A 243 21.96 -1.31 10.70
CA ARG A 243 21.02 -0.36 10.09
C ARG A 243 19.57 -0.89 10.11
N LEU A 244 19.37 -2.18 9.86
CA LEU A 244 18.04 -2.80 10.01
C LEU A 244 17.53 -2.78 11.44
N GLY A 245 18.43 -2.99 12.43
CA GLY A 245 18.13 -2.83 13.85
C GLY A 245 17.64 -1.41 14.14
N TRP A 246 18.37 -0.41 13.68
CA TRP A 246 17.99 1.00 13.83
C TRP A 246 16.63 1.31 13.16
N VAL A 247 16.39 0.82 11.93
CA VAL A 247 15.11 0.99 11.22
C VAL A 247 13.97 0.37 12.03
N LYS A 248 14.15 -0.84 12.52
CA LYS A 248 13.16 -1.55 13.36
C LYS A 248 12.80 -0.74 14.61
N GLU A 249 13.80 -0.24 15.34
CA GLU A 249 13.57 0.58 16.53
C GLU A 249 12.90 1.92 16.22
N THR A 250 13.32 2.59 15.15
CA THR A 250 12.74 3.85 14.71
C THR A 250 11.26 3.68 14.39
N LEU A 251 10.92 2.63 13.64
CA LEU A 251 9.53 2.34 13.29
C LEU A 251 8.70 1.89 14.49
N ALA A 252 9.30 1.16 15.46
CA ALA A 252 8.65 0.71 16.68
C ALA A 252 8.24 1.87 17.61
N ARG A 253 9.02 2.93 17.65
CA ARG A 253 8.79 4.11 18.52
C ARG A 253 8.02 5.24 17.84
N ARG A 254 7.73 5.14 16.53
CA ARG A 254 7.02 6.18 15.79
C ARG A 254 5.52 6.16 16.09
N PRO A 255 4.95 7.25 16.64
CA PRO A 255 3.50 7.34 16.87
C PRO A 255 2.72 7.20 15.55
N ARG A 256 1.59 6.49 15.58
CA ARG A 256 0.80 6.20 14.38
C ARG A 256 -0.66 6.65 14.53
N PRO A 257 -1.21 7.41 13.59
CA PRO A 257 -2.63 7.79 13.62
C PRO A 257 -3.57 6.57 13.65
N CYS A 258 -3.22 5.47 12.97
CA CYS A 258 -4.02 4.25 12.97
C CYS A 258 -4.01 3.49 14.30
N LEU A 259 -3.16 3.88 15.24
CA LEU A 259 -3.08 3.38 16.63
C LEU A 259 -3.56 4.42 17.63
N GLY A 260 -4.36 5.40 17.21
CA GLY A 260 -4.82 6.48 18.07
C GLY A 260 -3.69 7.38 18.62
N GLY A 261 -2.57 7.46 17.91
CA GLY A 261 -1.36 8.18 18.35
C GLY A 261 -0.39 7.33 19.18
N GLY A 262 -0.73 6.08 19.49
CA GLY A 262 0.18 5.15 20.16
C GLY A 262 1.34 4.69 19.27
N THR A 263 2.40 4.17 19.89
CA THR A 263 3.54 3.58 19.19
C THR A 263 3.33 2.08 18.96
N PRO A 264 3.88 1.50 17.87
CA PRO A 264 3.83 0.06 17.64
C PRO A 264 4.29 -0.79 18.81
N ASP A 265 5.41 -0.42 19.43
CA ASP A 265 5.95 -1.12 20.60
C ASP A 265 4.99 -1.04 21.79
N GLY A 266 4.55 0.16 22.19
CA GLY A 266 3.63 0.32 23.32
C GLY A 266 2.33 -0.47 23.15
N VAL A 267 1.75 -0.48 21.93
CA VAL A 267 0.53 -1.25 21.64
C VAL A 267 0.81 -2.75 21.65
N PHE A 268 1.97 -3.19 21.16
CA PHE A 268 2.37 -4.60 21.18
C PHE A 268 2.53 -5.11 22.61
N GLN A 269 3.21 -4.36 23.47
CA GLN A 269 3.41 -4.73 24.88
C GLN A 269 2.08 -4.79 25.64
N ALA A 270 1.18 -3.85 25.41
CA ALA A 270 -0.16 -3.84 26.03
C ALA A 270 -1.01 -5.08 25.69
N GLY A 271 -0.69 -5.77 24.58
CA GLY A 271 -1.40 -6.99 24.17
C GLY A 271 -1.08 -8.25 24.99
N GLN A 272 -0.03 -8.23 25.81
CA GLN A 272 0.48 -9.44 26.49
C GLN A 272 -0.57 -10.09 27.40
N GLY A 273 -1.27 -9.33 28.20
CA GLY A 273 -2.27 -9.85 29.13
C GLY A 273 -3.44 -10.56 28.43
N ARG A 274 -3.87 -10.05 27.27
CA ARG A 274 -4.93 -10.70 26.48
C ARG A 274 -4.47 -12.04 25.89
N MET A 275 -3.21 -12.14 25.50
CA MET A 275 -2.66 -13.40 24.94
C MET A 275 -2.52 -14.49 26.00
N ALA A 276 -2.33 -14.15 27.25
CA ALA A 276 -2.31 -15.13 28.36
C ALA A 276 -3.62 -15.93 28.49
N TRP A 277 -4.74 -15.37 28.01
CA TRP A 277 -6.01 -16.08 27.95
C TRP A 277 -6.00 -17.28 27.01
N TYR A 278 -5.18 -17.27 25.95
CA TYR A 278 -5.09 -18.35 24.97
C TYR A 278 -4.05 -19.38 25.38
N THR A 279 -4.40 -20.17 26.40
CA THR A 279 -3.64 -21.35 26.82
C THR A 279 -3.53 -22.37 25.66
N GLN A 280 -2.67 -23.37 25.79
CA GLN A 280 -2.52 -24.42 24.79
C GLN A 280 -3.84 -25.11 24.48
N ASP A 281 -4.65 -25.44 25.50
CA ASP A 281 -5.94 -26.12 25.32
C ASP A 281 -6.93 -25.24 24.52
N ARG A 282 -6.97 -23.94 24.79
CA ARG A 282 -7.82 -23.00 24.03
C ARG A 282 -7.37 -22.85 22.59
N ARG A 283 -6.07 -22.90 22.35
CA ARG A 283 -5.53 -22.89 20.97
C ARG A 283 -5.94 -24.14 20.20
N LEU A 284 -5.85 -25.31 20.85
CA LEU A 284 -6.32 -26.56 20.28
C LEU A 284 -7.82 -26.52 20.00
N SER A 285 -8.63 -26.12 20.97
CA SER A 285 -10.08 -25.98 20.76
C SER A 285 -10.44 -25.01 19.65
N ALA A 286 -9.71 -23.90 19.49
CA ALA A 286 -9.91 -22.98 18.38
C ALA A 286 -9.59 -23.63 17.04
N LEU A 287 -8.51 -24.38 16.96
CA LEU A 287 -8.10 -25.12 15.76
C LEU A 287 -9.15 -26.16 15.37
N GLU A 288 -9.60 -26.99 16.31
CA GLU A 288 -10.65 -27.99 16.11
C GLU A 288 -11.97 -27.33 15.62
N HIS A 289 -12.36 -26.22 16.23
CA HIS A 289 -13.55 -25.49 15.81
C HIS A 289 -13.44 -24.98 14.37
N ILE A 290 -12.28 -24.44 13.99
CA ILE A 290 -12.02 -23.98 12.62
C ILE A 290 -12.03 -25.15 11.63
N GLU A 291 -11.46 -26.30 12.01
CA GLU A 291 -11.51 -27.52 11.20
C GLU A 291 -12.94 -27.96 10.94
N GLN A 292 -13.78 -28.02 11.98
CA GLN A 292 -15.20 -28.35 11.88
C GLN A 292 -15.96 -27.37 10.97
N MET A 293 -15.74 -26.05 11.14
CA MET A 293 -16.34 -25.04 10.27
C MET A 293 -15.89 -25.19 8.82
N SER A 294 -14.60 -25.47 8.59
CA SER A 294 -14.07 -25.67 7.25
C SER A 294 -14.68 -26.92 6.59
N ALA A 295 -14.79 -28.03 7.34
CA ALA A 295 -15.43 -29.27 6.87
C ALA A 295 -16.89 -29.03 6.51
N ALA A 296 -17.66 -28.34 7.34
CA ALA A 296 -19.05 -28.00 7.07
C ALA A 296 -19.23 -27.13 5.81
N ILE A 297 -18.30 -26.19 5.57
CA ILE A 297 -18.30 -25.40 4.33
C ILE A 297 -18.03 -26.29 3.12
N ILE A 298 -17.05 -27.19 3.21
CA ILE A 298 -16.68 -28.10 2.12
C ILE A 298 -17.86 -29.00 1.75
N GLU A 299 -18.51 -29.60 2.75
CA GLU A 299 -19.65 -30.48 2.56
C GLU A 299 -20.85 -29.72 1.94
N ARG A 300 -21.24 -28.63 2.56
CA ARG A 300 -22.39 -27.81 2.11
C ARG A 300 -22.25 -27.31 0.67
N GLU A 301 -21.04 -26.93 0.27
CA GLU A 301 -20.77 -26.35 -1.06
C GLU A 301 -20.27 -27.40 -2.07
N GLY A 302 -20.14 -28.66 -1.69
CA GLY A 302 -19.67 -29.76 -2.55
C GLY A 302 -18.25 -29.53 -3.09
N ILE A 303 -17.37 -28.94 -2.28
CA ILE A 303 -16.02 -28.54 -2.70
C ILE A 303 -15.14 -29.79 -2.86
N ARG A 304 -14.56 -29.99 -4.07
CA ARG A 304 -13.69 -31.13 -4.38
C ARG A 304 -12.26 -30.73 -4.79
N THR A 305 -11.98 -29.45 -4.98
CA THR A 305 -10.67 -29.01 -5.46
C THR A 305 -9.78 -28.56 -4.32
N LYS A 306 -8.45 -28.78 -4.41
CA LYS A 306 -7.48 -28.28 -3.44
C LYS A 306 -7.59 -26.77 -3.21
N ARG A 307 -7.86 -25.99 -4.27
CA ARG A 307 -8.05 -24.55 -4.19
C ARG A 307 -9.33 -24.19 -3.42
N GLY A 308 -10.40 -24.94 -3.64
CA GLY A 308 -11.66 -24.78 -2.91
C GLY A 308 -11.51 -25.08 -1.43
N VAL A 309 -10.84 -26.19 -1.07
CA VAL A 309 -10.53 -26.55 0.32
C VAL A 309 -9.72 -25.44 1.01
N ALA A 310 -8.68 -24.92 0.37
CA ALA A 310 -7.91 -23.80 0.92
C ALA A 310 -8.75 -22.50 1.06
N ALA A 311 -9.74 -22.29 0.21
CA ALA A 311 -10.67 -21.18 0.33
C ALA A 311 -11.68 -21.39 1.48
N ALA A 312 -12.17 -22.60 1.68
CA ALA A 312 -13.05 -22.98 2.80
C ALA A 312 -12.33 -22.79 4.14
N TRP A 313 -11.10 -23.28 4.25
CA TRP A 313 -10.24 -23.07 5.41
C TRP A 313 -10.09 -21.59 5.75
N ARG A 314 -9.71 -20.75 4.77
CA ARG A 314 -9.56 -19.31 4.96
C ARG A 314 -10.84 -18.65 5.46
N ARG A 315 -11.99 -19.02 4.89
CA ARG A 315 -13.30 -18.50 5.32
C ARG A 315 -13.62 -18.91 6.76
N ALA A 316 -13.30 -20.13 7.15
CA ALA A 316 -13.49 -20.61 8.53
C ALA A 316 -12.62 -19.80 9.50
N VAL A 317 -11.31 -19.61 9.20
CA VAL A 317 -10.40 -18.78 10.00
C VAL A 317 -10.90 -17.34 10.11
N GLU A 318 -11.27 -16.70 8.99
CA GLU A 318 -11.78 -15.32 8.98
C GLU A 318 -13.07 -15.18 9.79
N THR A 319 -13.96 -16.17 9.73
CA THR A 319 -15.20 -16.19 10.52
C THR A 319 -14.89 -16.30 12.00
N TRP A 320 -14.00 -17.20 12.39
CA TRP A 320 -13.57 -17.36 13.78
C TRP A 320 -12.92 -16.07 14.31
N LEU A 321 -12.02 -15.44 13.54
CA LEU A 321 -11.38 -14.19 13.91
C LEU A 321 -12.39 -13.06 14.16
N LEU A 322 -13.48 -13.03 13.40
CA LEU A 322 -14.60 -12.10 13.59
C LEU A 322 -15.39 -12.40 14.86
N GLN A 323 -15.70 -13.67 15.11
CA GLN A 323 -16.44 -14.12 16.31
C GLN A 323 -15.68 -13.81 17.59
N GLU A 324 -14.35 -14.00 17.59
CA GLU A 324 -13.46 -13.67 18.71
C GLU A 324 -13.17 -12.17 18.86
N GLY A 325 -13.66 -11.34 17.94
CA GLY A 325 -13.37 -9.90 17.94
C GLY A 325 -11.88 -9.55 17.68
N ILE A 326 -11.10 -10.50 17.14
CA ILE A 326 -9.69 -10.28 16.78
C ILE A 326 -9.60 -9.38 15.56
N ILE A 327 -10.58 -9.49 14.67
CA ILE A 327 -10.76 -8.56 13.56
C ILE A 327 -12.15 -7.93 13.58
N THR A 328 -12.24 -6.72 13.06
CA THR A 328 -13.51 -6.06 12.75
C THR A 328 -13.52 -5.66 11.28
N ILE A 329 -14.68 -5.68 10.66
CA ILE A 329 -14.86 -5.27 9.27
C ILE A 329 -15.77 -4.06 9.22
N GLU A 330 -15.20 -2.90 8.91
CA GLU A 330 -15.99 -1.76 8.46
C GLU A 330 -16.44 -2.03 7.02
N ARG A 331 -17.74 -2.15 6.82
CA ARG A 331 -18.29 -2.28 5.47
C ARG A 331 -18.16 -0.95 4.76
N GLY A 332 -17.58 -0.98 3.57
CA GLY A 332 -17.53 0.18 2.69
C GLY A 332 -18.94 0.61 2.26
N GLU A 333 -19.08 1.89 1.92
CA GLU A 333 -20.30 2.43 1.34
C GLU A 333 -20.67 1.66 0.06
N SER A 334 -21.95 1.35 -0.11
CA SER A 334 -22.46 0.83 -1.39
C SER A 334 -22.19 1.88 -2.47
N VAL A 335 -21.32 1.55 -3.43
CA VAL A 335 -21.06 2.43 -4.58
C VAL A 335 -22.13 2.14 -5.61
N THR A 336 -23.11 3.00 -5.66
CA THR A 336 -23.91 3.12 -6.90
C THR A 336 -22.93 3.44 -8.04
N PRO A 337 -23.00 2.73 -9.17
CA PRO A 337 -22.35 3.18 -10.40
C PRO A 337 -22.67 4.67 -10.59
N PHE A 338 -21.80 5.42 -11.29
CA PHE A 338 -22.19 6.78 -11.71
C PHE A 338 -23.67 6.79 -12.07
N PRO A 339 -24.45 7.76 -11.52
CA PRO A 339 -25.88 7.78 -11.81
C PRO A 339 -26.04 7.47 -13.28
N SER A 340 -26.75 6.42 -13.56
CA SER A 340 -27.08 6.02 -14.93
C SER A 340 -27.61 7.29 -15.56
N ILE A 341 -26.86 7.82 -16.53
CA ILE A 341 -27.37 8.87 -17.38
C ILE A 341 -28.59 8.21 -18.01
N SER A 342 -29.76 8.58 -17.49
CA SER A 342 -31.01 8.16 -18.10
C SER A 342 -30.93 8.71 -19.51
N VAL A 343 -30.75 7.82 -20.47
CA VAL A 343 -30.94 8.10 -21.87
C VAL A 343 -32.45 8.24 -22.00
N SER A 344 -32.94 9.47 -21.88
CA SER A 344 -34.27 9.85 -22.35
C SER A 344 -34.18 10.16 -23.83
#